data_463a985673fd17066499156341ba0346
#
_entry.id   463a985673fd17066499156341ba0346
#
_cell.length_a   1.000
_cell.length_b   1.000
_cell.length_c   1.000
_cell.angle_alpha   90.00
_cell.angle_beta   90.00
_cell.angle_gamma   90.00
#
_symmetry.space_group_name_H-M   'P 1'
#
loop_
_entity.id
_entity.type
_entity.pdbx_description
1 polymer ?
#
loop_
_entity_poly.entity_id
_entity_poly.type
_entity_poly.pdbx_seq_one_letter_code
_entity_poly.pdbx_strand_id
1 'polypeptide(L)'
;MIPVVKAKLLEGKKGLIVGIANENSIAWGCAKAFRAFGAELAVTYLNDKAKKYVEPLARELEAAILMPLDVRTPGQMEAVFERIAKDWGKLDFVVHSIAFSPRDALQGRVVDVSREGFLTTMEVSCWTFIRMAHLAEPLMRKGGTLFTMTYYGS
;
A
#
# COMPACT_ATOMS: atom_id res chain seq x y z
N MET A 1 -9.87 16.62 1.14
CA MET A 1 -11.20 16.61 0.46
C MET A 1 -11.17 15.59 -0.65
N ILE A 2 -12.16 14.69 -0.70
CA ILE A 2 -12.33 13.70 -1.77
C ILE A 2 -12.96 14.39 -2.98
N PRO A 3 -12.43 14.20 -4.20
CA PRO A 3 -13.02 14.78 -5.40
C PRO A 3 -14.44 14.30 -5.63
N VAL A 4 -15.31 15.19 -6.10
CA VAL A 4 -16.67 14.83 -6.54
C VAL A 4 -16.60 14.44 -8.01
N VAL A 5 -16.96 13.21 -8.31
CA VAL A 5 -17.00 12.68 -9.70
C VAL A 5 -18.40 12.19 -10.04
N LYS A 6 -18.79 12.34 -11.30
CA LYS A 6 -20.12 11.93 -11.76
C LYS A 6 -20.23 10.42 -12.00
N ALA A 7 -19.12 9.79 -12.43
CA ALA A 7 -19.12 8.36 -12.79
C ALA A 7 -18.57 7.51 -11.62
N LYS A 8 -19.27 6.45 -11.27
CA LYS A 8 -18.86 5.47 -10.25
C LYS A 8 -18.17 4.26 -10.89
N LEU A 9 -17.07 4.51 -11.61
CA LEU A 9 -16.36 3.50 -12.40
C LEU A 9 -15.82 2.33 -11.58
N LEU A 10 -15.59 2.53 -10.28
CA LEU A 10 -15.06 1.52 -9.36
C LEU A 10 -16.08 1.07 -8.31
N GLU A 11 -17.37 1.32 -8.56
CA GLU A 11 -18.41 0.83 -7.65
C GLU A 11 -18.36 -0.69 -7.49
N GLY A 12 -18.40 -1.17 -6.25
CA GLY A 12 -18.24 -2.59 -5.92
C GLY A 12 -16.82 -3.14 -6.04
N LYS A 13 -15.82 -2.31 -6.43
CA LYS A 13 -14.42 -2.68 -6.43
C LYS A 13 -13.81 -2.51 -5.04
N LYS A 14 -12.89 -3.40 -4.68
CA LYS A 14 -12.22 -3.46 -3.37
C LYS A 14 -10.72 -3.34 -3.56
N GLY A 15 -10.10 -2.38 -2.86
CA GLY A 15 -8.68 -2.07 -3.02
C GLY A 15 -7.94 -2.00 -1.71
N LEU A 16 -6.70 -2.51 -1.71
CA LEU A 16 -5.74 -2.36 -0.63
C LEU A 16 -4.77 -1.22 -0.96
N ILE A 17 -4.66 -0.26 -0.05
CA ILE A 17 -3.72 0.87 -0.16
C ILE A 17 -2.65 0.74 0.91
N VAL A 18 -1.41 0.56 0.48
CA VAL A 18 -0.24 0.49 1.35
C VAL A 18 0.68 1.67 1.07
N GLY A 19 1.02 2.44 2.13
CA GLY A 19 1.99 3.53 2.03
C GLY A 19 1.43 4.93 2.26
N ILE A 20 0.22 5.07 2.80
CA ILE A 20 -0.23 6.36 3.31
C ILE A 20 0.53 6.66 4.60
N ALA A 21 1.29 7.76 4.63
CA ALA A 21 1.98 8.26 5.81
C ALA A 21 1.34 9.56 6.33
N ASN A 22 0.86 10.40 5.43
CA ASN A 22 0.18 11.67 5.69
C ASN A 22 -0.56 12.14 4.42
N GLU A 23 -1.13 13.34 4.48
CA GLU A 23 -1.90 13.96 3.39
C GLU A 23 -1.08 14.29 2.13
N ASN A 24 0.24 14.26 2.21
CA ASN A 24 1.14 14.52 1.07
C ASN A 24 1.58 13.23 0.37
N SER A 25 1.19 12.06 0.89
CA SER A 25 1.53 10.76 0.29
C SER A 25 0.89 10.59 -1.08
N ILE A 26 1.64 10.06 -2.05
CA ILE A 26 1.09 9.67 -3.37
C ILE A 26 -0.06 8.68 -3.18
N ALA A 27 0.12 7.70 -2.27
CA ALA A 27 -0.91 6.72 -1.91
C ALA A 27 -2.21 7.39 -1.44
N TRP A 28 -2.13 8.52 -0.72
CA TRP A 28 -3.31 9.30 -0.32
C TRP A 28 -4.04 9.89 -1.53
N GLY A 29 -3.29 10.44 -2.49
CA GLY A 29 -3.86 10.95 -3.74
C GLY A 29 -4.59 9.85 -4.52
N CYS A 30 -3.97 8.68 -4.66
CA CYS A 30 -4.58 7.52 -5.30
C CYS A 30 -5.84 7.06 -4.55
N ALA A 31 -5.77 6.93 -3.23
CA ALA A 31 -6.89 6.50 -2.40
C ALA A 31 -8.10 7.41 -2.53
N LYS A 32 -7.89 8.74 -2.52
CA LYS A 32 -8.97 9.72 -2.76
C LYS A 32 -9.64 9.53 -4.12
N ALA A 33 -8.85 9.33 -5.16
CA ALA A 33 -9.37 9.10 -6.50
C ALA A 33 -10.18 7.81 -6.57
N PHE A 34 -9.65 6.69 -6.07
CA PHE A 34 -10.36 5.42 -6.06
C PHE A 34 -11.67 5.49 -5.26
N ARG A 35 -11.65 6.14 -4.08
CA ARG A 35 -12.84 6.33 -3.27
C ARG A 35 -13.89 7.21 -3.98
N ALA A 36 -13.45 8.28 -4.65
CA ALA A 36 -14.35 9.14 -5.44
C ALA A 36 -15.06 8.37 -6.55
N PHE A 37 -14.37 7.44 -7.20
CA PHE A 37 -14.95 6.54 -8.20
C PHE A 37 -15.77 5.38 -7.64
N GLY A 38 -15.90 5.28 -6.31
CA GLY A 38 -16.82 4.34 -5.66
C GLY A 38 -16.19 3.08 -5.11
N ALA A 39 -14.85 2.95 -5.11
CA ALA A 39 -14.19 1.79 -4.51
C ALA A 39 -14.32 1.77 -2.97
N GLU A 40 -14.41 0.57 -2.40
CA GLU A 40 -14.17 0.32 -0.99
C GLU A 40 -12.67 0.10 -0.75
N LEU A 41 -12.13 0.67 0.33
CA LEU A 41 -10.71 0.66 0.59
C LEU A 41 -10.35 -0.01 1.92
N ALA A 42 -9.27 -0.81 1.89
CA ALA A 42 -8.47 -1.19 3.03
C ALA A 42 -7.22 -0.32 3.05
N VAL A 43 -6.89 0.22 4.22
CA VAL A 43 -5.74 1.12 4.42
C VAL A 43 -4.84 0.53 5.49
N THR A 44 -3.54 0.69 5.33
CA THR A 44 -2.57 0.28 6.34
C THR A 44 -1.78 1.46 6.89
N TYR A 45 -1.25 1.31 8.09
CA TYR A 45 -0.32 2.25 8.72
C TYR A 45 0.90 1.50 9.26
N LEU A 46 2.07 2.14 9.22
CA LEU A 46 3.34 1.48 9.57
C LEU A 46 3.42 1.06 11.05
N ASN A 47 3.05 1.96 11.97
CA ASN A 47 3.16 1.77 13.42
C ASN A 47 2.25 2.76 14.16
N ASP A 48 2.23 2.71 15.50
CA ASP A 48 1.38 3.58 16.33
C ASP A 48 1.66 5.07 16.16
N LYS A 49 2.92 5.44 15.86
CA LYS A 49 3.25 6.85 15.57
C LYS A 49 2.60 7.29 14.26
N ALA A 50 2.66 6.45 13.24
CA ALA A 50 2.05 6.73 11.94
C ALA A 50 0.51 6.68 12.00
N LYS A 51 -0.05 5.83 12.86
CA LYS A 51 -1.50 5.68 13.04
C LYS A 51 -2.19 7.03 13.28
N LYS A 52 -1.60 7.89 14.11
CA LYS A 52 -2.15 9.23 14.45
C LYS A 52 -2.39 10.10 13.22
N TYR A 53 -1.58 9.94 12.18
CA TYR A 53 -1.70 10.69 10.92
C TYR A 53 -2.58 9.97 9.90
N VAL A 54 -2.53 8.63 9.88
CA VAL A 54 -3.25 7.82 8.88
C VAL A 54 -4.72 7.61 9.25
N GLU A 55 -5.04 7.44 10.53
CA GLU A 55 -6.41 7.16 10.98
C GLU A 55 -7.43 8.24 10.59
N PRO A 56 -7.14 9.56 10.74
CA PRO A 56 -8.06 10.60 10.25
C PRO A 56 -8.29 10.52 8.75
N LEU A 57 -7.25 10.22 7.97
CA LEU A 57 -7.32 10.06 6.52
C LEU A 57 -8.14 8.82 6.13
N ALA A 58 -7.94 7.70 6.84
CA ALA A 58 -8.73 6.49 6.64
C ALA A 58 -10.23 6.72 6.94
N ARG A 59 -10.53 7.53 7.95
CA ARG A 59 -11.92 7.95 8.24
C ARG A 59 -12.51 8.83 7.12
N GLU A 60 -11.73 9.77 6.59
CA GLU A 60 -12.16 10.60 5.43
C GLU A 60 -12.45 9.73 4.20
N LEU A 61 -11.70 8.65 3.99
CA LEU A 61 -11.93 7.67 2.93
C LEU A 61 -13.13 6.74 3.22
N GLU A 62 -13.67 6.76 4.43
CA GLU A 62 -14.59 5.73 4.91
C GLU A 62 -14.01 4.33 4.71
N ALA A 63 -12.70 4.16 5.01
CA ALA A 63 -12.01 2.90 4.82
C ALA A 63 -12.64 1.80 5.67
N ALA A 64 -13.04 0.71 5.02
CA ALA A 64 -13.70 -0.42 5.70
C ALA A 64 -12.73 -1.20 6.60
N ILE A 65 -11.43 -1.19 6.26
CA ILE A 65 -10.38 -1.88 6.99
C ILE A 65 -9.23 -0.91 7.24
N LEU A 66 -8.76 -0.84 8.49
CA LEU A 66 -7.55 -0.11 8.88
C LEU A 66 -6.69 -1.02 9.77
N MET A 67 -5.47 -1.35 9.32
CA MET A 67 -4.60 -2.31 10.01
C MET A 67 -3.14 -1.84 10.06
N PRO A 68 -2.36 -2.26 11.07
CA PRO A 68 -0.91 -2.07 11.07
C PRO A 68 -0.26 -2.94 9.98
N LEU A 69 0.78 -2.40 9.35
CA LEU A 69 1.63 -3.14 8.42
C LEU A 69 3.04 -2.53 8.41
N ASP A 70 3.94 -3.12 9.18
CA ASP A 70 5.38 -3.07 8.91
C ASP A 70 5.75 -4.33 8.13
N VAL A 71 6.12 -4.16 6.87
CA VAL A 71 6.43 -5.29 5.95
C VAL A 71 7.66 -6.08 6.40
N ARG A 72 8.46 -5.57 7.36
CA ARG A 72 9.58 -6.26 7.97
C ARG A 72 9.16 -7.10 9.19
N THR A 73 7.94 -6.94 9.66
CA THR A 73 7.43 -7.73 10.79
C THR A 73 6.75 -8.99 10.27
N PRO A 74 7.30 -10.19 10.59
CA PRO A 74 6.75 -11.44 10.13
C PRO A 74 5.26 -11.59 10.48
N GLY A 75 4.45 -12.04 9.53
CA GLY A 75 3.02 -12.32 9.72
C GLY A 75 2.11 -11.11 9.58
N GLN A 76 2.62 -9.87 9.64
CA GLN A 76 1.73 -8.70 9.52
C GLN A 76 1.13 -8.56 8.12
N MET A 77 1.90 -8.87 7.08
CA MET A 77 1.37 -8.81 5.71
C MET A 77 0.29 -9.87 5.51
N GLU A 78 0.55 -11.10 5.93
CA GLU A 78 -0.39 -12.20 5.90
C GLU A 78 -1.70 -11.84 6.63
N ALA A 79 -1.59 -11.27 7.84
CA ALA A 79 -2.76 -10.87 8.63
C ALA A 79 -3.64 -9.83 7.92
N VAL A 80 -3.06 -8.91 7.14
CA VAL A 80 -3.81 -7.94 6.33
C VAL A 80 -4.61 -8.68 5.24
N PHE A 81 -3.99 -9.60 4.51
CA PHE A 81 -4.67 -10.34 3.44
C PHE A 81 -5.70 -11.34 4.00
N GLU A 82 -5.44 -11.96 5.15
CA GLU A 82 -6.42 -12.80 5.87
C GLU A 82 -7.65 -11.98 6.29
N ARG A 83 -7.44 -10.77 6.77
CA ARG A 83 -8.54 -9.87 7.11
C ARG A 83 -9.37 -9.49 5.88
N ILE A 84 -8.73 -9.19 4.76
CA ILE A 84 -9.39 -8.90 3.49
C ILE A 84 -10.18 -10.14 2.99
N ALA A 85 -9.56 -11.32 3.08
CA ALA A 85 -10.22 -12.56 2.72
C ALA A 85 -11.49 -12.81 3.54
N LYS A 86 -11.40 -12.60 4.86
CA LYS A 86 -12.51 -12.79 5.80
C LYS A 86 -13.66 -11.80 5.56
N ASP A 87 -13.34 -10.51 5.42
CA ASP A 87 -14.35 -9.46 5.38
C ASP A 87 -14.94 -9.27 3.96
N TRP A 88 -14.12 -9.48 2.93
CA TRP A 88 -14.50 -9.20 1.54
C TRP A 88 -14.54 -10.42 0.62
N GLY A 89 -13.73 -11.45 0.89
CA GLY A 89 -13.60 -12.63 0.04
C GLY A 89 -13.03 -12.38 -1.35
N LYS A 90 -12.68 -11.14 -1.67
CA LYS A 90 -12.10 -10.72 -2.95
C LYS A 90 -11.23 -9.47 -2.79
N LEU A 91 -10.37 -9.25 -3.79
CA LEU A 91 -9.60 -8.02 -3.95
C LEU A 91 -9.54 -7.69 -5.46
N ASP A 92 -9.75 -6.43 -5.82
CA ASP A 92 -9.73 -6.00 -7.20
C ASP A 92 -8.43 -5.26 -7.56
N PHE A 93 -7.79 -4.57 -6.58
CA PHE A 93 -6.51 -3.91 -6.79
C PHE A 93 -5.70 -3.74 -5.50
N VAL A 94 -4.37 -3.61 -5.67
CA VAL A 94 -3.41 -3.26 -4.62
C VAL A 94 -2.58 -2.08 -5.07
N VAL A 95 -2.37 -1.11 -4.18
CA VAL A 95 -1.39 -0.04 -4.36
C VAL A 95 -0.25 -0.26 -3.38
N HIS A 96 0.92 -0.60 -3.90
CA HIS A 96 2.18 -0.68 -3.18
C HIS A 96 2.92 0.64 -3.36
N SER A 97 2.85 1.50 -2.35
CA SER A 97 3.47 2.83 -2.35
C SER A 97 4.40 2.98 -1.15
N ILE A 98 5.25 1.98 -0.94
CA ILE A 98 6.27 1.94 0.11
C ILE A 98 7.65 1.74 -0.48
N ALA A 99 8.61 2.41 0.13
CA ALA A 99 10.03 2.22 -0.11
C ALA A 99 10.80 2.56 1.15
N PHE A 100 11.93 1.92 1.35
CA PHE A 100 12.84 2.24 2.43
C PHE A 100 14.27 1.87 2.04
N SER A 101 15.18 2.74 2.42
CA SER A 101 16.61 2.45 2.39
C SER A 101 17.27 3.02 3.65
N PRO A 102 18.21 2.31 4.27
CA PRO A 102 19.01 2.88 5.35
C PRO A 102 19.72 4.16 4.91
N ARG A 103 19.90 5.10 5.84
CA ARG A 103 20.46 6.41 5.51
C ARG A 103 21.86 6.35 4.90
N ASP A 104 22.69 5.45 5.40
CA ASP A 104 24.05 5.19 4.90
C ASP A 104 24.07 4.62 3.49
N ALA A 105 23.05 3.84 3.13
CA ALA A 105 22.87 3.31 1.77
C ALA A 105 22.34 4.35 0.76
N LEU A 106 21.82 5.49 1.25
CA LEU A 106 21.37 6.62 0.40
C LEU A 106 22.43 7.69 0.19
N GLN A 107 23.58 7.56 0.82
CA GLN A 107 24.65 8.59 0.77
C GLN A 107 25.91 8.02 0.17
N GLY A 108 26.65 8.86 -0.57
CA GLY A 108 27.89 8.46 -1.20
C GLY A 108 27.70 7.83 -2.58
N ARG A 109 28.67 7.03 -2.98
CA ARG A 109 28.68 6.39 -4.31
C ARG A 109 27.92 5.06 -4.25
N VAL A 110 27.21 4.71 -5.31
CA VAL A 110 26.46 3.44 -5.39
C VAL A 110 27.37 2.23 -5.17
N VAL A 111 28.62 2.29 -5.63
CA VAL A 111 29.59 1.18 -5.48
C VAL A 111 30.05 0.95 -4.04
N ASP A 112 29.81 1.90 -3.15
CA ASP A 112 30.21 1.82 -1.74
C ASP A 112 29.05 1.34 -0.83
N VAL A 113 27.87 1.06 -1.41
CA VAL A 113 26.73 0.57 -0.65
C VAL A 113 27.05 -0.79 -0.02
N SER A 114 26.71 -0.93 1.27
CA SER A 114 26.89 -2.20 1.95
C SER A 114 25.92 -3.27 1.44
N ARG A 115 26.31 -4.55 1.51
CA ARG A 115 25.42 -5.67 1.18
C ARG A 115 24.12 -5.62 2.00
N GLU A 116 24.23 -5.32 3.28
CA GLU A 116 23.07 -5.24 4.18
C GLU A 116 22.12 -4.09 3.80
N GLY A 117 22.68 -2.89 3.54
CA GLY A 117 21.90 -1.75 3.08
C GLY A 117 21.18 -2.02 1.76
N PHE A 118 21.88 -2.64 0.81
CA PHE A 118 21.29 -3.06 -0.47
C PHE A 118 20.15 -4.08 -0.27
N LEU A 119 20.39 -5.14 0.52
CA LEU A 119 19.37 -6.16 0.76
C LEU A 119 18.14 -5.59 1.45
N THR A 120 18.31 -4.76 2.48
CA THR A 120 17.20 -4.09 3.17
C THR A 120 16.39 -3.21 2.20
N THR A 121 17.09 -2.46 1.35
CA THR A 121 16.44 -1.60 0.35
C THR A 121 15.60 -2.42 -0.64
N MET A 122 16.17 -3.50 -1.17
CA MET A 122 15.47 -4.36 -2.13
C MET A 122 14.35 -5.16 -1.49
N GLU A 123 14.53 -5.63 -0.26
CA GLU A 123 13.50 -6.33 0.48
C GLU A 123 12.25 -5.47 0.65
N VAL A 124 12.39 -4.28 1.23
CA VAL A 124 11.25 -3.40 1.52
C VAL A 124 10.64 -2.81 0.26
N SER A 125 11.47 -2.39 -0.70
CA SER A 125 11.00 -1.59 -1.83
C SER A 125 10.59 -2.41 -3.05
N CYS A 126 11.07 -3.66 -3.17
CA CYS A 126 10.85 -4.49 -4.34
C CYS A 126 10.21 -5.85 -3.99
N TRP A 127 10.86 -6.64 -3.12
CA TRP A 127 10.39 -8.00 -2.81
C TRP A 127 9.00 -8.00 -2.16
N THR A 128 8.69 -7.01 -1.31
CA THR A 128 7.37 -6.92 -0.69
C THR A 128 6.25 -6.73 -1.70
N PHE A 129 6.50 -6.08 -2.84
CA PHE A 129 5.52 -6.00 -3.94
C PHE A 129 5.23 -7.39 -4.53
N ILE A 130 6.28 -8.20 -4.74
CA ILE A 130 6.14 -9.58 -5.22
C ILE A 130 5.37 -10.42 -4.19
N ARG A 131 5.69 -10.26 -2.90
CA ARG A 131 4.98 -10.96 -1.82
C ARG A 131 3.52 -10.57 -1.74
N MET A 132 3.19 -9.28 -1.88
CA MET A 132 1.80 -8.81 -1.93
C MET A 132 1.06 -9.40 -3.14
N ALA A 133 1.70 -9.49 -4.30
CA ALA A 133 1.12 -10.11 -5.48
C ALA A 133 0.74 -11.57 -5.21
N HIS A 134 1.64 -12.34 -4.60
CA HIS A 134 1.38 -13.73 -4.22
C HIS A 134 0.19 -13.87 -3.25
N LEU A 135 0.10 -12.99 -2.25
CA LEU A 135 -1.00 -13.02 -1.28
C LEU A 135 -2.33 -12.53 -1.87
N ALA A 136 -2.27 -11.63 -2.86
CA ALA A 136 -3.45 -11.10 -3.53
C ALA A 136 -4.05 -12.09 -4.56
N GLU A 137 -3.22 -12.91 -5.21
CA GLU A 137 -3.62 -13.81 -6.29
C GLU A 137 -4.86 -14.65 -5.96
N PRO A 138 -4.96 -15.34 -4.80
CA PRO A 138 -6.14 -16.13 -4.45
C PRO A 138 -7.43 -15.31 -4.32
N LEU A 139 -7.31 -14.00 -4.05
CA LEU A 139 -8.43 -13.07 -3.90
C LEU A 139 -8.82 -12.38 -5.20
N MET A 140 -7.97 -12.46 -6.24
CA MET A 140 -8.13 -11.84 -7.55
C MET A 140 -8.58 -12.83 -8.62
N ARG A 141 -9.46 -13.77 -8.30
CA ARG A 141 -9.87 -14.89 -9.18
C ARG A 141 -10.46 -14.47 -10.53
N LYS A 142 -10.95 -13.25 -10.66
CA LYS A 142 -11.47 -12.68 -11.91
C LYS A 142 -10.54 -11.65 -12.53
N GLY A 143 -9.25 -11.71 -12.16
CA GLY A 143 -8.27 -10.69 -12.47
C GLY A 143 -8.27 -9.55 -11.47
N GLY A 144 -7.23 -8.72 -11.54
CA GLY A 144 -7.02 -7.57 -10.66
C GLY A 144 -5.87 -6.73 -11.16
N THR A 145 -5.59 -5.62 -10.47
CA THR A 145 -4.50 -4.72 -10.83
C THR A 145 -3.58 -4.48 -9.63
N LEU A 146 -2.29 -4.58 -9.87
CA LEU A 146 -1.25 -4.28 -8.90
C LEU A 146 -0.49 -3.04 -9.36
N PHE A 147 -0.48 -2.02 -8.51
CA PHE A 147 0.25 -0.77 -8.76
C PHE A 147 1.47 -0.68 -7.86
N THR A 148 2.59 -0.23 -8.40
CA THR A 148 3.76 0.16 -7.62
C THR A 148 4.22 1.55 -8.01
N MET A 149 4.83 2.25 -7.05
CA MET A 149 5.43 3.56 -7.29
C MET A 149 6.88 3.39 -7.68
N THR A 150 7.28 3.99 -8.79
CA THR A 150 8.65 3.96 -9.27
C THR A 150 9.02 5.29 -9.92
N TYR A 151 10.29 5.46 -10.23
CA TYR A 151 10.80 6.63 -10.93
C TYR A 151 11.06 6.32 -12.40
N TYR A 152 10.91 7.35 -13.23
CA TYR A 152 11.50 7.35 -14.55
C TYR A 152 13.01 7.56 -14.37
N GLY A 153 13.77 6.48 -14.53
CA GLY A 153 15.22 6.54 -14.51
C GLY A 153 15.74 7.03 -15.85
N SER A 154 16.43 8.16 -15.85
CA SER A 154 17.15 8.69 -17.02
C SER A 154 18.64 8.43 -16.90
#